data_7a2d0e79484d9fe7e99e0e4cf8bf01fc
#
_entry.id   7a2d0e79484d9fe7e99e0e4cf8bf01fc
#
_cell.length_a   1.000
_cell.length_b   1.000
_cell.length_c   1.000
_cell.angle_alpha   90.00
_cell.angle_beta   90.00
_cell.angle_gamma   90.00
#
_symmetry.space_group_name_H-M   'P 1'
#
loop_
_entity.id
_entity.type
_entity.pdbx_description
1 polymer ?
#
loop_
_entity_poly.entity_id
_entity_poly.type
_entity_poly.pdbx_seq_one_letter_code
_entity_poly.pdbx_strand_id
1 'polypeptide(L)'
;MTAEPEPPRWLSRLDTFRRAVDNLAMAVEQFRQRPFSVIEKAGLVQLYEVAWELGWKVQADYLRSMGHQIQLVGPRPVIRAAFEAGLIENGQGWVDATKLRNELSHIYDAARAVAALEVIAESYLPLMMALVSKLDDADTHSAL
;
A
#
# COMPACT_ATOMS: atom_id res chain seq x y z
N MET A 1 39.36 -5.62 -1.44
CA MET A 1 38.29 -5.28 -0.49
C MET A 1 36.95 -5.32 -1.19
N THR A 2 36.16 -6.33 -0.86
CA THR A 2 34.85 -6.48 -1.47
C THR A 2 33.80 -5.72 -0.64
N ALA A 3 33.12 -4.76 -1.23
CA ALA A 3 32.01 -4.10 -0.59
C ALA A 3 30.89 -5.13 -0.38
N GLU A 4 30.23 -5.10 0.77
CA GLU A 4 29.05 -5.92 0.97
C GLU A 4 27.99 -5.52 -0.07
N PRO A 5 27.29 -6.47 -0.70
CA PRO A 5 26.23 -6.14 -1.63
C PRO A 5 25.13 -5.38 -0.91
N GLU A 6 24.65 -4.32 -1.54
CA GLU A 6 23.50 -3.60 -1.01
C GLU A 6 22.27 -4.53 -0.94
N PRO A 7 21.42 -4.38 0.09
CA PRO A 7 20.21 -5.17 0.15
C PRO A 7 19.34 -4.90 -1.08
N PRO A 8 18.55 -5.89 -1.52
CA PRO A 8 17.63 -5.69 -2.64
C PRO A 8 16.74 -4.47 -2.43
N ARG A 9 16.49 -3.73 -3.51
CA ARG A 9 15.70 -2.51 -3.46
C ARG A 9 14.32 -2.72 -2.83
N TRP A 10 13.70 -3.88 -3.09
CA TRP A 10 12.37 -4.15 -2.57
C TRP A 10 12.35 -4.26 -1.03
N LEU A 11 13.43 -4.71 -0.39
CA LEU A 11 13.52 -4.78 1.08
C LEU A 11 13.54 -3.39 1.71
N SER A 12 14.28 -2.47 1.13
CA SER A 12 14.30 -1.08 1.58
C SER A 12 12.91 -0.44 1.40
N ARG A 13 12.28 -0.70 0.27
CA ARG A 13 10.93 -0.20 0.00
C ARG A 13 9.90 -0.83 0.94
N LEU A 14 10.05 -2.11 1.24
CA LEU A 14 9.18 -2.81 2.19
C LEU A 14 9.24 -2.17 3.58
N ASP A 15 10.43 -1.83 4.05
CA ASP A 15 10.57 -1.16 5.34
C ASP A 15 9.82 0.17 5.39
N THR A 16 9.96 0.98 4.35
CA THR A 16 9.24 2.25 4.23
C THR A 16 7.73 2.05 4.13
N PHE A 17 7.31 1.05 3.34
CA PHE A 17 5.89 0.70 3.21
C PHE A 17 5.29 0.24 4.54
N ARG A 18 6.01 -0.62 5.26
CA ARG A 18 5.56 -1.10 6.58
C ARG A 18 5.31 0.06 7.54
N ARG A 19 6.23 1.03 7.59
CA ARG A 19 6.05 2.21 8.43
C ARG A 19 4.85 3.04 8.02
N ALA A 20 4.62 3.20 6.73
CA ALA A 20 3.46 3.92 6.22
C ALA A 20 2.15 3.21 6.59
N VAL A 21 2.12 1.88 6.50
CA VAL A 21 0.96 1.09 6.90
C VAL A 21 0.73 1.21 8.42
N ASP A 22 1.78 1.16 9.22
CA ASP A 22 1.66 1.32 10.68
C ASP A 22 1.07 2.69 11.03
N ASN A 23 1.53 3.75 10.37
CA ASN A 23 0.99 5.09 10.60
C ASN A 23 -0.48 5.18 10.19
N LEU A 24 -0.85 4.58 9.07
CA LEU A 24 -2.24 4.54 8.64
C LEU A 24 -3.09 3.74 9.64
N ALA A 25 -2.59 2.60 10.13
CA ALA A 25 -3.29 1.78 11.12
C ALA A 25 -3.56 2.57 12.41
N MET A 26 -2.59 3.35 12.87
CA MET A 26 -2.77 4.20 14.05
C MET A 26 -3.87 5.24 13.85
N ALA A 27 -3.87 5.89 12.68
CA ALA A 27 -4.91 6.88 12.35
C ALA A 27 -6.29 6.24 12.26
N VAL A 28 -6.39 5.06 11.64
CA VAL A 28 -7.65 4.31 11.53
C VAL A 28 -8.18 3.92 12.92
N GLU A 29 -7.30 3.51 13.83
CA GLU A 29 -7.69 3.16 15.20
C GLU A 29 -8.32 4.36 15.91
N GLN A 30 -7.71 5.54 15.77
CA GLN A 30 -8.27 6.77 16.34
C GLN A 30 -9.59 7.17 15.69
N PHE A 31 -9.69 7.00 14.38
CA PHE A 31 -10.91 7.31 13.62
C PHE A 31 -12.10 6.46 14.10
N ARG A 32 -11.85 5.21 14.50
CA ARG A 32 -12.88 4.32 15.03
C ARG A 32 -13.34 4.71 16.43
N GLN A 33 -12.53 5.44 17.19
CA GLN A 33 -12.82 5.76 18.58
C GLN A 33 -13.59 7.07 18.77
N ARG A 34 -13.47 8.01 17.83
CA ARG A 34 -14.09 9.33 17.98
C ARG A 34 -14.24 10.02 16.62
N PRO A 35 -15.14 11.01 16.54
CA PRO A 35 -15.25 11.84 15.33
C PRO A 35 -13.94 12.59 15.05
N PHE A 36 -13.57 12.71 13.79
CA PHE A 36 -12.37 13.44 13.37
C PHE A 36 -12.71 14.88 12.97
N SER A 37 -11.80 15.79 13.28
CA SER A 37 -11.81 17.14 12.72
C SER A 37 -11.48 17.11 11.23
N VAL A 38 -11.66 18.23 10.55
CA VAL A 38 -11.30 18.38 9.15
C VAL A 38 -9.81 18.10 8.94
N ILE A 39 -8.95 18.59 9.83
CA ILE A 39 -7.51 18.38 9.75
C ILE A 39 -7.16 16.91 9.93
N GLU A 40 -7.81 16.23 10.88
CA GLU A 40 -7.57 14.82 11.11
C GLU A 40 -8.01 13.96 9.93
N LYS A 41 -9.15 14.29 9.32
CA LYS A 41 -9.61 13.59 8.11
C LYS A 41 -8.61 13.76 6.98
N ALA A 42 -8.14 14.98 6.75
CA ALA A 42 -7.12 15.26 5.73
C ALA A 42 -5.82 14.50 6.02
N GLY A 43 -5.43 14.40 7.29
CA GLY A 43 -4.26 13.64 7.70
C GLY A 43 -4.37 12.16 7.38
N LEU A 44 -5.53 11.54 7.67
CA LEU A 44 -5.75 10.13 7.37
C LEU A 44 -5.72 9.89 5.86
N VAL A 45 -6.33 10.76 5.07
CA VAL A 45 -6.28 10.68 3.60
C VAL A 45 -4.84 10.71 3.10
N GLN A 46 -4.03 11.61 3.63
CA GLN A 46 -2.62 11.72 3.25
C GLN A 46 -1.84 10.45 3.60
N LEU A 47 -2.07 9.89 4.79
CA LEU A 47 -1.43 8.63 5.19
C LEU A 47 -1.83 7.48 4.27
N TYR A 48 -3.08 7.44 3.85
CA TYR A 48 -3.55 6.45 2.88
C TYR A 48 -2.86 6.61 1.53
N GLU A 49 -2.78 7.84 1.02
CA GLU A 49 -2.14 8.10 -0.28
C GLU A 49 -0.67 7.68 -0.27
N VAL A 50 0.05 7.97 0.81
CA VAL A 50 1.46 7.57 0.97
C VAL A 50 1.58 6.04 1.00
N ALA A 51 0.76 5.37 1.79
CA ALA A 51 0.79 3.91 1.90
C ALA A 51 0.43 3.24 0.57
N TRP A 52 -0.59 3.75 -0.13
CA TRP A 52 -0.97 3.22 -1.44
C TRP A 52 0.18 3.36 -2.45
N GLU A 53 0.81 4.52 -2.52
CA GLU A 53 1.91 4.78 -3.44
C GLU A 53 3.08 3.82 -3.18
N LEU A 54 3.47 3.66 -1.93
CA LEU A 54 4.54 2.74 -1.56
C LEU A 54 4.14 1.28 -1.80
N GLY A 55 2.86 0.96 -1.63
CA GLY A 55 2.34 -0.39 -1.81
C GLY A 55 2.48 -0.90 -3.24
N TRP A 56 2.08 -0.12 -4.24
CA TRP A 56 2.25 -0.58 -5.61
C TRP A 56 3.72 -0.55 -6.05
N LYS A 57 4.51 0.38 -5.53
CA LYS A 57 5.94 0.45 -5.85
C LYS A 57 6.71 -0.74 -5.28
N VAL A 58 6.41 -1.19 -4.06
CA VAL A 58 7.05 -2.37 -3.49
C VAL A 58 6.67 -3.63 -4.27
N GLN A 59 5.44 -3.71 -4.75
CA GLN A 59 5.02 -4.80 -5.64
C GLN A 59 5.90 -4.82 -6.91
N ALA A 60 6.09 -3.67 -7.54
CA ALA A 60 6.93 -3.55 -8.73
C ALA A 60 8.38 -3.96 -8.45
N ASP A 61 8.95 -3.45 -7.39
CA ASP A 61 10.33 -3.74 -7.02
C ASP A 61 10.53 -5.23 -6.73
N TYR A 62 9.60 -5.85 -5.99
CA TYR A 62 9.66 -7.28 -5.68
C TYR A 62 9.56 -8.14 -6.94
N LEU A 63 8.59 -7.84 -7.82
CA LEU A 63 8.42 -8.60 -9.06
C LEU A 63 9.66 -8.50 -9.95
N ARG A 64 10.30 -7.35 -10.02
CA ARG A 64 11.56 -7.20 -10.76
C ARG A 64 12.67 -8.04 -10.16
N SER A 65 12.74 -8.10 -8.83
CA SER A 65 13.74 -8.92 -8.15
C SER A 65 13.57 -10.40 -8.47
N MET A 66 12.35 -10.82 -8.80
CA MET A 66 12.03 -12.19 -9.19
C MET A 66 12.13 -12.42 -10.69
N GLY A 67 12.67 -11.47 -11.45
CA GLY A 67 12.90 -11.61 -12.87
C GLY A 67 11.78 -11.16 -13.79
N HIS A 68 10.71 -10.59 -13.26
CA HIS A 68 9.61 -10.07 -14.08
C HIS A 68 10.04 -8.80 -14.81
N GLN A 69 9.79 -8.75 -16.10
CA GLN A 69 10.02 -7.55 -16.90
C GLN A 69 8.72 -6.76 -16.96
N ILE A 70 8.62 -5.78 -16.05
CA ILE A 70 7.43 -4.95 -15.97
C ILE A 70 7.77 -3.57 -16.51
N GLN A 71 7.00 -3.12 -17.51
CA GLN A 71 7.07 -1.74 -17.94
C GLN A 71 6.36 -0.86 -16.94
N LEU A 72 7.05 0.17 -16.48
CA LEU A 72 6.49 1.13 -15.51
C LEU A 72 5.59 2.11 -16.23
N VAL A 73 4.34 1.73 -16.45
CA VAL A 73 3.31 2.63 -17.00
C VAL A 73 2.28 2.97 -15.93
N GLY A 74 2.66 2.85 -14.64
CA GLY A 74 1.81 3.17 -13.51
C GLY A 74 1.37 1.95 -12.71
N PRO A 75 0.47 2.14 -11.73
CA PRO A 75 0.11 1.07 -10.78
C PRO A 75 -0.67 -0.09 -11.39
N ARG A 76 -1.54 0.15 -12.36
CA ARG A 76 -2.44 -0.90 -12.87
C ARG A 76 -1.72 -2.09 -13.50
N PRO A 77 -0.73 -1.89 -14.39
CA PRO A 77 0.03 -3.03 -14.93
C PRO A 77 0.78 -3.81 -13.85
N VAL A 78 1.30 -3.11 -12.84
CA VAL A 78 1.99 -3.75 -11.71
C VAL A 78 1.03 -4.59 -10.88
N ILE A 79 -0.14 -4.06 -10.55
CA ILE A 79 -1.17 -4.78 -9.79
C ILE A 79 -1.59 -6.04 -10.54
N ARG A 80 -1.79 -5.95 -11.85
CA ARG A 80 -2.14 -7.11 -12.68
C ARG A 80 -1.04 -8.18 -12.61
N ALA A 81 0.21 -7.77 -12.79
CA ALA A 81 1.35 -8.70 -12.73
C ALA A 81 1.50 -9.32 -11.36
N ALA A 82 1.29 -8.54 -10.29
CA ALA A 82 1.35 -9.03 -8.92
C ALA A 82 0.26 -10.07 -8.63
N PHE A 83 -0.94 -9.84 -9.14
CA PHE A 83 -2.04 -10.81 -9.01
C PHE A 83 -1.72 -12.09 -9.78
N GLU A 84 -1.27 -11.98 -11.01
CA GLU A 84 -0.92 -13.14 -11.83
C GLU A 84 0.23 -13.96 -11.21
N ALA A 85 1.17 -13.29 -10.56
CA ALA A 85 2.30 -13.95 -9.88
C ALA A 85 1.96 -14.52 -8.51
N GLY A 86 0.74 -14.28 -8.00
CA GLY A 86 0.33 -14.76 -6.68
C GLY A 86 0.84 -13.91 -5.51
N LEU A 87 1.42 -12.74 -5.77
CA LEU A 87 1.89 -11.84 -4.72
C LEU A 87 0.73 -11.21 -3.96
N ILE A 88 -0.34 -10.87 -4.67
CA ILE A 88 -1.58 -10.37 -4.07
C ILE A 88 -2.73 -11.29 -4.47
N GLU A 89 -3.65 -11.53 -3.54
CA GLU A 89 -4.81 -12.39 -3.79
C GLU A 89 -6.03 -11.58 -4.24
N ASN A 90 -6.16 -10.35 -3.76
CA ASN A 90 -7.28 -9.47 -4.07
C ASN A 90 -6.86 -8.37 -5.05
N GLY A 91 -6.70 -8.73 -6.32
CA GLY A 91 -6.34 -7.78 -7.36
C GLY A 91 -7.39 -6.69 -7.55
N GLN A 92 -8.68 -7.06 -7.47
CA GLN A 92 -9.77 -6.08 -7.61
C GLN A 92 -9.74 -5.06 -6.47
N GLY A 93 -9.43 -5.50 -5.26
CA GLY A 93 -9.28 -4.59 -4.11
C GLY A 93 -8.20 -3.54 -4.35
N TRP A 94 -7.07 -3.93 -4.91
CA TRP A 94 -6.01 -2.99 -5.25
C TRP A 94 -6.41 -2.03 -6.39
N VAL A 95 -7.17 -2.51 -7.37
CA VAL A 95 -7.71 -1.64 -8.42
C VAL A 95 -8.68 -0.63 -7.82
N ASP A 96 -9.56 -1.05 -6.95
CA ASP A 96 -10.52 -0.18 -6.28
C ASP A 96 -9.82 0.84 -5.37
N ALA A 97 -8.76 0.43 -4.67
CA ALA A 97 -7.94 1.32 -3.87
C ALA A 97 -7.29 2.41 -4.73
N THR A 98 -6.84 2.04 -5.93
CA THR A 98 -6.27 2.98 -6.91
C THR A 98 -7.32 3.99 -7.37
N LYS A 99 -8.54 3.53 -7.65
CA LYS A 99 -9.64 4.42 -8.04
C LYS A 99 -9.95 5.42 -6.93
N LEU A 100 -10.02 4.95 -5.68
CA LEU A 100 -10.26 5.85 -4.55
C LEU A 100 -9.15 6.90 -4.44
N ARG A 101 -7.89 6.49 -4.55
CA ARG A 101 -6.77 7.43 -4.50
C ARG A 101 -6.93 8.53 -5.54
N ASN A 102 -7.36 8.19 -6.76
CA ASN A 102 -7.56 9.15 -7.83
C ASN A 102 -8.76 10.08 -7.58
N GLU A 103 -9.79 9.58 -6.90
CA GLU A 103 -10.98 10.37 -6.57
C GLU A 103 -10.78 11.32 -5.39
N LEU A 104 -9.86 11.01 -4.47
CA LEU A 104 -9.67 11.79 -3.24
C LEU A 104 -9.31 13.25 -3.49
N SER A 105 -8.64 13.56 -4.60
CA SER A 105 -8.32 14.93 -4.97
C SER A 105 -9.54 15.76 -5.38
N HIS A 106 -10.69 15.10 -5.62
CA HIS A 106 -11.93 15.72 -6.08
C HIS A 106 -13.07 15.59 -5.06
N ILE A 107 -12.79 15.11 -3.84
CA ILE A 107 -13.81 14.96 -2.81
C ILE A 107 -13.88 16.24 -1.98
N TYR A 108 -14.95 17.02 -2.21
CA TYR A 108 -15.21 18.26 -1.47
C TYR A 108 -16.37 18.13 -0.49
N ASP A 109 -17.15 17.04 -0.58
CA ASP A 109 -18.31 16.78 0.26
C ASP A 109 -17.90 16.02 1.52
N ALA A 110 -18.30 16.55 2.69
CA ALA A 110 -17.96 15.94 3.97
C ALA A 110 -18.50 14.50 4.10
N ALA A 111 -19.70 14.23 3.57
CA ALA A 111 -20.28 12.89 3.64
C ALA A 111 -19.47 11.88 2.80
N ARG A 112 -19.01 12.30 1.62
CA ARG A 112 -18.16 11.45 0.78
C ARG A 112 -16.78 11.22 1.42
N ALA A 113 -16.25 12.25 2.10
CA ALA A 113 -14.99 12.12 2.81
C ALA A 113 -15.09 11.07 3.92
N VAL A 114 -16.16 11.08 4.72
CA VAL A 114 -16.39 10.09 5.76
C VAL A 114 -16.52 8.69 5.18
N ALA A 115 -17.31 8.54 4.09
CA ALA A 115 -17.46 7.25 3.41
C ALA A 115 -16.13 6.72 2.89
N ALA A 116 -15.28 7.60 2.36
CA ALA A 116 -13.94 7.22 1.89
C ALA A 116 -13.08 6.72 3.05
N LEU A 117 -13.12 7.41 4.21
CA LEU A 117 -12.34 6.99 5.38
C LEU A 117 -12.81 5.62 5.91
N GLU A 118 -14.11 5.36 5.89
CA GLU A 118 -14.66 4.07 6.30
C GLU A 118 -14.20 2.94 5.39
N VAL A 119 -14.19 3.15 4.08
CA VAL A 119 -13.70 2.16 3.11
C VAL A 119 -12.19 1.92 3.29
N ILE A 120 -11.42 2.97 3.53
CA ILE A 120 -9.99 2.82 3.82
C ILE A 120 -9.80 1.94 5.05
N ALA A 121 -10.54 2.21 6.12
CA ALA A 121 -10.43 1.48 7.38
C ALA A 121 -10.84 0.02 7.24
N GLU A 122 -11.93 -0.25 6.55
CA GLU A 122 -12.54 -1.59 6.48
C GLU A 122 -11.95 -2.48 5.39
N SER A 123 -11.51 -1.88 4.28
CA SER A 123 -11.11 -2.66 3.09
C SER A 123 -9.66 -2.47 2.69
N TYR A 124 -9.16 -1.24 2.62
CA TYR A 124 -7.84 -1.00 2.03
C TYR A 124 -6.69 -1.14 3.02
N LEU A 125 -6.89 -0.79 4.28
CA LEU A 125 -5.88 -1.06 5.31
C LEU A 125 -5.62 -2.57 5.46
N PRO A 126 -6.64 -3.43 5.59
CA PRO A 126 -6.39 -4.88 5.63
C PRO A 126 -5.68 -5.41 4.39
N LEU A 127 -5.99 -4.86 3.22
CA LEU A 127 -5.34 -5.20 1.96
C LEU A 127 -3.83 -4.92 2.01
N MET A 128 -3.46 -3.76 2.53
CA MET A 128 -2.06 -3.36 2.67
C MET A 128 -1.34 -4.18 3.73
N MET A 129 -2.00 -4.49 4.84
CA MET A 129 -1.45 -5.35 5.89
C MET A 129 -1.18 -6.75 5.37
N ALA A 130 -2.05 -7.29 4.52
CA ALA A 130 -1.85 -8.59 3.88
C ALA A 130 -0.61 -8.58 2.98
N LEU A 131 -0.36 -7.49 2.26
CA LEU A 131 0.84 -7.37 1.42
C LEU A 131 2.11 -7.31 2.28
N VAL A 132 2.10 -6.56 3.38
CA VAL A 132 3.24 -6.54 4.31
C VAL A 132 3.56 -7.94 4.80
N SER A 133 2.53 -8.68 5.23
CA SER A 133 2.69 -10.05 5.73
C SER A 133 3.28 -10.98 4.66
N LYS A 134 2.78 -10.89 3.44
CA LYS A 134 3.25 -11.71 2.31
C LYS A 134 4.72 -11.43 1.99
N LEU A 135 5.10 -10.17 1.97
CA LEU A 135 6.48 -9.78 1.68
C LEU A 135 7.43 -10.09 2.84
N ASP A 136 6.97 -10.00 4.09
CA ASP A 136 7.74 -10.45 5.25
C ASP A 136 8.03 -11.96 5.16
N ASP A 137 7.06 -12.75 4.77
CA ASP A 137 7.25 -14.19 4.59
C ASP A 137 8.24 -14.46 3.45
N ALA A 138 8.18 -13.71 2.37
CA ALA A 138 9.11 -13.85 1.25
C ALA A 138 10.55 -13.52 1.66
N ASP A 139 10.74 -12.50 2.49
CA ASP A 139 12.04 -12.12 3.03
C ASP A 139 12.61 -13.22 3.92
N THR A 140 11.80 -13.77 4.81
CA THR A 140 12.20 -14.85 5.71
C THR A 140 12.62 -16.09 4.91
N HIS A 141 11.89 -16.46 3.85
CA HIS A 141 12.21 -17.60 3.01
C HIS A 141 13.47 -17.36 2.17
N SER A 142 13.71 -16.12 1.74
CA SER A 142 14.91 -15.78 0.97
C SER A 142 16.19 -15.84 1.82
N ALA A 143 16.07 -15.68 3.15
CA ALA A 143 17.21 -15.73 4.07
C ALA A 143 17.64 -17.16 4.39
N LEU A 144 16.87 -18.16 4.01
CA LEU A 144 17.19 -19.57 4.19
C LEU A 144 17.84 -20.14 2.94
#